data_920056e01b2c99b34e23c8983a8ab09b
#
_entry.id   920056e01b2c99b34e23c8983a8ab09b
#
_cell.length_a   1.000
_cell.length_b   1.000
_cell.length_c   1.000
_cell.angle_alpha   90.00
_cell.angle_beta   90.00
_cell.angle_gamma   90.00
#
_symmetry.space_group_name_H-M   'P 1'
#
loop_
_entity.id
_entity.type
_entity.pdbx_description
1 polymer ?
#
loop_
_entity_poly.entity_id
_entity_poly.type
_entity_poly.pdbx_seq_one_letter_code
_entity_poly.pdbx_strand_id
1 'polypeptide(L)'
;EWISDPLVGPEGVLLDETTLTVWDGRVVANCRLQGFEGRGAGGRFLAWGDSRSWAGGQLWECEDPGCNAKAMGDLFVHPHSLSARERGAVLRLTPPWEGTVRAECVASLGIGGFGYSDALRSGDEAVVVFERDCGVWEAVVPRCELLP
;
A
#
# COMPACT_ATOMS: atom_id res chain seq x y z
N GLU A 1 -12.10 18.51 -20.40
CA GLU A 1 -12.82 17.24 -20.57
C GLU A 1 -12.40 16.27 -19.46
N TRP A 2 -13.37 15.66 -18.78
CA TRP A 2 -13.10 14.63 -17.77
C TRP A 2 -13.09 13.28 -18.45
N ILE A 3 -12.01 12.50 -18.23
CA ILE A 3 -11.87 11.12 -18.72
C ILE A 3 -12.07 10.21 -17.51
N SER A 4 -12.90 9.18 -17.66
CA SER A 4 -13.12 8.15 -16.65
C SER A 4 -12.89 6.79 -17.27
N ASP A 5 -11.91 6.06 -16.72
CA ASP A 5 -11.64 4.67 -17.04
C ASP A 5 -11.83 3.85 -15.75
N PRO A 6 -12.80 2.92 -15.69
CA PRO A 6 -13.08 2.19 -14.48
C PRO A 6 -11.93 1.26 -14.11
N LEU A 7 -11.50 1.33 -12.85
CA LEU A 7 -10.60 0.33 -12.28
C LEU A 7 -11.42 -0.89 -11.88
N VAL A 8 -11.21 -2.00 -12.57
CA VAL A 8 -11.93 -3.26 -12.35
C VAL A 8 -11.02 -4.24 -11.62
N GLY A 9 -11.46 -4.68 -10.44
CA GLY A 9 -10.80 -5.73 -9.68
C GLY A 9 -11.11 -7.13 -10.22
N PRO A 10 -10.50 -8.16 -9.65
CA PRO A 10 -10.85 -9.55 -9.94
C PRO A 10 -12.34 -9.84 -9.66
N GLU A 11 -12.92 -10.82 -10.35
CA GLU A 11 -14.29 -11.22 -10.15
C GLU A 11 -14.57 -11.60 -8.67
N GLY A 12 -15.67 -11.11 -8.12
CA GLY A 12 -16.06 -11.35 -6.73
C GLY A 12 -15.32 -10.53 -5.69
N VAL A 13 -14.44 -9.61 -6.09
CA VAL A 13 -13.64 -8.76 -5.20
C VAL A 13 -14.10 -7.31 -5.32
N LEU A 14 -14.47 -6.71 -4.20
CA LEU A 14 -14.73 -5.28 -4.12
C LEU A 14 -13.44 -4.55 -3.78
N LEU A 15 -13.12 -3.54 -4.61
CA LEU A 15 -12.02 -2.60 -4.35
C LEU A 15 -12.56 -1.47 -3.47
N ASP A 16 -11.80 -1.15 -2.43
CA ASP A 16 -12.14 -0.11 -1.45
C ASP A 16 -10.91 0.79 -1.23
N GLU A 17 -10.98 1.75 -0.35
CA GLU A 17 -9.92 2.66 0.12
C GLU A 17 -8.64 2.62 -0.72
N THR A 18 -8.71 3.29 -1.88
CA THR A 18 -7.63 3.27 -2.88
C THR A 18 -6.71 4.46 -2.70
N THR A 19 -5.41 4.21 -2.69
CA THR A 19 -4.38 5.26 -2.73
C THR A 19 -3.62 5.20 -4.04
N LEU A 20 -3.19 6.37 -4.53
CA LEU A 20 -2.44 6.50 -5.78
C LEU A 20 -1.01 6.93 -5.52
N THR A 21 -0.11 6.45 -6.35
CA THR A 21 1.27 6.93 -6.43
C THR A 21 1.75 6.95 -7.87
N VAL A 22 2.86 7.62 -8.12
CA VAL A 22 3.61 7.51 -9.37
C VAL A 22 4.86 6.67 -9.11
N TRP A 23 5.05 5.64 -9.93
CA TRP A 23 6.20 4.73 -9.85
C TRP A 23 6.71 4.43 -11.27
N ASP A 24 7.96 4.78 -11.55
CA ASP A 24 8.59 4.67 -12.85
C ASP A 24 7.74 5.23 -14.01
N GLY A 25 7.18 6.42 -13.78
CA GLY A 25 6.34 7.12 -14.74
C GLY A 25 4.94 6.53 -14.94
N ARG A 26 4.56 5.48 -14.23
CA ARG A 26 3.22 4.89 -14.23
C ARG A 26 2.41 5.39 -13.06
N VAL A 27 1.11 5.52 -13.25
CA VAL A 27 0.16 5.66 -12.14
C VAL A 27 -0.08 4.27 -11.56
N VAL A 28 0.10 4.13 -10.26
CA VAL A 28 -0.18 2.88 -9.53
C VAL A 28 -1.28 3.12 -8.52
N ALA A 29 -2.34 2.30 -8.59
CA ALA A 29 -3.39 2.25 -7.58
C ALA A 29 -3.14 1.09 -6.64
N ASN A 30 -3.14 1.37 -5.35
CA ASN A 30 -3.11 0.40 -4.28
C ASN A 30 -4.49 0.35 -3.64
N CYS A 31 -5.20 -0.74 -3.84
CA CYS A 31 -6.58 -0.91 -3.42
C CYS A 31 -6.69 -1.90 -2.27
N ARG A 32 -7.39 -1.51 -1.23
CA ARG A 32 -7.87 -2.43 -0.19
C ARG A 32 -8.90 -3.38 -0.80
N LEU A 33 -8.88 -4.65 -0.36
CA LEU A 33 -9.85 -5.65 -0.76
C LEU A 33 -10.97 -5.78 0.25
N GLN A 34 -12.21 -5.85 -0.22
CA GLN A 34 -13.37 -6.24 0.57
C GLN A 34 -14.04 -7.48 0.00
N GLY A 35 -14.53 -8.35 0.88
CA GLY A 35 -15.39 -9.45 0.48
C GLY A 35 -14.69 -10.64 -0.21
N PHE A 36 -13.37 -10.73 -0.15
CA PHE A 36 -12.66 -11.87 -0.69
C PHE A 36 -12.88 -13.10 0.20
N GLU A 37 -13.91 -13.90 -0.14
CA GLU A 37 -14.28 -15.20 0.45
C GLU A 37 -14.01 -15.34 1.96
N GLY A 38 -14.53 -14.41 2.77
CA GLY A 38 -14.35 -14.45 4.21
C GLY A 38 -12.93 -14.09 4.68
N ARG A 39 -12.04 -13.70 3.79
CA ARG A 39 -10.74 -13.13 4.10
C ARG A 39 -10.88 -11.61 4.15
N GLY A 40 -11.21 -11.09 5.31
CA GLY A 40 -11.12 -9.64 5.59
C GLY A 40 -9.67 -9.16 5.68
N ALA A 41 -8.73 -10.04 5.46
CA ALA A 41 -7.30 -9.83 5.61
C ALA A 41 -6.53 -10.67 4.58
N GLY A 42 -5.30 -10.27 4.26
CA GLY A 42 -4.36 -11.11 3.50
C GLY A 42 -4.18 -10.73 2.05
N GLY A 43 -4.38 -9.47 1.66
CA GLY A 43 -4.00 -9.06 0.32
C GLY A 43 -4.47 -7.69 -0.10
N ARG A 44 -3.90 -7.25 -1.20
CA ARG A 44 -4.22 -5.99 -1.87
C ARG A 44 -4.32 -6.20 -3.38
N PHE A 45 -5.01 -5.29 -4.06
CA PHE A 45 -4.97 -5.24 -5.51
C PHE A 45 -4.12 -4.06 -5.94
N LEU A 46 -3.09 -4.33 -6.74
CA LEU A 46 -2.24 -3.32 -7.34
C LEU A 46 -2.59 -3.23 -8.82
N ALA A 47 -3.02 -2.05 -9.27
CA ALA A 47 -3.22 -1.76 -10.67
C ALA A 47 -2.23 -0.71 -11.15
N TRP A 48 -1.90 -0.74 -12.42
CA TRP A 48 -0.98 0.21 -13.02
C TRP A 48 -1.43 0.63 -14.43
N GLY A 49 -1.08 1.83 -14.80
CA GLY A 49 -1.44 2.41 -16.08
C GLY A 49 -0.76 3.75 -16.31
N ASP A 50 -1.37 4.54 -17.16
CA ASP A 50 -1.00 5.93 -17.38
C ASP A 50 -2.10 6.88 -16.85
N SER A 51 -2.05 8.15 -17.21
CA SER A 51 -3.05 9.14 -16.80
C SER A 51 -4.41 8.98 -17.51
N ARG A 52 -4.56 8.00 -18.41
CA ARG A 52 -5.76 7.84 -19.25
C ARG A 52 -6.39 6.45 -19.15
N SER A 53 -5.58 5.41 -18.91
CA SER A 53 -6.06 4.03 -18.90
C SER A 53 -5.25 3.13 -17.99
N TRP A 54 -5.89 2.07 -17.50
CA TRP A 54 -5.25 1.00 -16.75
C TRP A 54 -4.68 -0.04 -17.70
N ALA A 55 -3.39 -0.34 -17.58
CA ALA A 55 -2.68 -1.30 -18.42
C ALA A 55 -2.68 -2.72 -17.84
N GLY A 56 -2.90 -2.85 -16.52
CA GLY A 56 -2.94 -4.14 -15.85
C GLY A 56 -3.22 -4.02 -14.37
N GLY A 57 -3.35 -5.17 -13.72
CA GLY A 57 -3.53 -5.26 -12.28
C GLY A 57 -3.32 -6.69 -11.79
N GLN A 58 -2.92 -6.85 -10.54
CA GLN A 58 -2.75 -8.14 -9.89
C GLN A 58 -3.07 -8.10 -8.42
N LEU A 59 -3.50 -9.25 -7.91
CA LEU A 59 -3.56 -9.51 -6.48
C LEU A 59 -2.14 -9.69 -5.94
N TRP A 60 -1.88 -9.05 -4.81
CA TRP A 60 -0.68 -9.23 -4.04
C TRP A 60 -1.07 -9.75 -2.65
N GLU A 61 -0.68 -11.00 -2.37
CA GLU A 61 -0.86 -11.60 -1.05
C GLU A 61 0.16 -11.03 -0.07
N CYS A 62 -0.30 -10.47 1.02
CA CYS A 62 0.54 -9.87 2.06
C CYS A 62 -0.15 -9.97 3.43
N GLU A 63 0.62 -9.79 4.49
CA GLU A 63 0.09 -9.70 5.85
C GLU A 63 -0.63 -8.36 6.03
N ASP A 64 -1.89 -8.26 5.60
CA ASP A 64 -2.71 -7.05 5.67
C ASP A 64 -4.03 -7.34 6.39
N PRO A 65 -4.40 -6.60 7.44
CA PRO A 65 -5.64 -6.83 8.20
C PRO A 65 -6.89 -6.22 7.55
N GLY A 66 -6.79 -5.76 6.31
CA GLY A 66 -7.85 -5.02 5.65
C GLY A 66 -7.96 -3.58 6.17
N CYS A 67 -6.87 -2.85 6.14
CA CYS A 67 -6.81 -1.45 6.54
C CYS A 67 -6.37 -0.57 5.38
N ASN A 68 -6.56 0.75 5.51
CA ASN A 68 -5.92 1.71 4.60
C ASN A 68 -4.39 1.53 4.65
N ALA A 69 -3.76 1.73 3.50
CA ALA A 69 -2.33 1.66 3.34
C ALA A 69 -1.87 2.65 2.26
N LYS A 70 -0.63 3.10 2.34
CA LYS A 70 -0.09 4.10 1.42
C LYS A 70 1.06 3.54 0.59
N ALA A 71 0.99 3.76 -0.72
CA ALA A 71 2.12 3.55 -1.63
C ALA A 71 2.84 4.87 -1.94
N MET A 72 4.17 4.84 -2.02
CA MET A 72 5.05 5.96 -2.37
C MET A 72 6.11 5.47 -3.37
N GLY A 73 5.75 5.36 -4.65
CA GLY A 73 6.60 4.68 -5.62
C GLY A 73 6.73 3.20 -5.26
N ASP A 74 7.94 2.73 -5.05
CA ASP A 74 8.29 1.37 -4.65
C ASP A 74 8.06 1.07 -3.15
N LEU A 75 7.83 2.09 -2.34
CA LEU A 75 7.59 1.92 -0.91
C LEU A 75 6.10 1.79 -0.58
N PHE A 76 5.81 0.95 0.39
CA PHE A 76 4.46 0.66 0.84
C PHE A 76 4.38 0.66 2.36
N VAL A 77 3.44 1.41 2.91
CA VAL A 77 3.23 1.57 4.36
C VAL A 77 1.89 0.98 4.74
N HIS A 78 1.89 0.04 5.68
CA HIS A 78 0.67 -0.62 6.14
C HIS A 78 0.83 -1.26 7.53
N PRO A 79 -0.29 -1.65 8.18
CA PRO A 79 -0.25 -2.60 9.29
C PRO A 79 0.21 -3.97 8.76
N HIS A 80 1.28 -4.51 9.31
CA HIS A 80 1.86 -5.78 8.87
C HIS A 80 1.42 -6.93 9.79
N SER A 81 0.14 -7.29 9.69
CA SER A 81 -0.50 -8.33 10.50
C SER A 81 -1.72 -8.87 9.77
N LEU A 82 -2.04 -10.14 9.94
CA LEU A 82 -3.25 -10.75 9.39
C LEU A 82 -4.49 -10.58 10.29
N SER A 83 -4.30 -10.26 11.56
CA SER A 83 -5.35 -10.34 12.57
C SER A 83 -5.77 -9.01 13.17
N ALA A 84 -4.89 -8.01 13.15
CA ALA A 84 -5.14 -6.75 13.82
C ALA A 84 -4.45 -5.57 13.12
N ARG A 85 -4.93 -4.36 13.38
CA ARG A 85 -4.29 -3.11 12.93
C ARG A 85 -3.12 -2.77 13.84
N GLU A 86 -2.01 -3.46 13.64
CA GLU A 86 -0.80 -3.39 14.44
C GLU A 86 0.46 -3.63 13.61
N ARG A 87 1.63 -3.50 14.24
CA ARG A 87 2.92 -3.79 13.60
C ARG A 87 3.13 -2.99 12.31
N GLY A 88 3.03 -1.68 12.38
CA GLY A 88 3.28 -0.83 11.22
C GLY A 88 4.63 -1.14 10.56
N ALA A 89 4.64 -1.24 9.24
CA ALA A 89 5.84 -1.52 8.47
C ALA A 89 5.93 -0.64 7.22
N VAL A 90 7.16 -0.36 6.82
CA VAL A 90 7.49 0.15 5.49
C VAL A 90 8.11 -0.99 4.72
N LEU A 91 7.48 -1.37 3.62
CA LEU A 91 7.96 -2.41 2.72
C LEU A 91 8.48 -1.78 1.44
N ARG A 92 9.49 -2.39 0.83
CA ARG A 92 9.87 -2.15 -0.57
C ARG A 92 9.27 -3.24 -1.42
N LEU A 93 8.64 -2.84 -2.52
CA LEU A 93 8.02 -3.75 -3.48
C LEU A 93 8.84 -3.82 -4.76
N THR A 94 8.80 -4.99 -5.42
CA THR A 94 9.18 -5.09 -6.82
C THR A 94 8.07 -4.56 -7.72
N PRO A 95 8.37 -4.01 -8.92
CA PRO A 95 7.36 -3.46 -9.81
C PRO A 95 6.28 -4.48 -10.18
N PRO A 96 4.98 -4.16 -10.03
CA PRO A 96 3.90 -5.12 -10.31
C PRO A 96 3.78 -5.51 -11.79
N TRP A 97 4.34 -4.73 -12.71
CA TRP A 97 4.37 -5.04 -14.15
C TRP A 97 5.55 -5.94 -14.58
N GLU A 98 6.45 -6.27 -13.67
CA GLU A 98 7.60 -7.14 -13.93
C GLU A 98 7.38 -8.59 -13.48
N GLY A 99 6.20 -8.91 -12.96
CA GLY A 99 5.82 -10.24 -12.49
C GLY A 99 5.22 -10.24 -11.10
N THR A 100 5.41 -11.33 -10.37
CA THR A 100 4.88 -11.45 -9.00
C THR A 100 5.51 -10.41 -8.07
N VAL A 101 4.70 -9.62 -7.41
CA VAL A 101 5.15 -8.65 -6.41
C VAL A 101 5.84 -9.36 -5.26
N ARG A 102 7.05 -8.94 -4.99
CA ARG A 102 7.81 -9.32 -3.79
C ARG A 102 7.94 -8.11 -2.89
N ALA A 103 7.96 -8.34 -1.59
CA ALA A 103 8.08 -7.31 -0.58
C ALA A 103 9.27 -7.60 0.35
N GLU A 104 10.02 -6.56 0.67
CA GLU A 104 11.07 -6.58 1.67
C GLU A 104 10.73 -5.55 2.74
N CYS A 105 10.77 -5.93 4.02
CA CYS A 105 10.58 -4.98 5.11
C CYS A 105 11.84 -4.14 5.28
N VAL A 106 11.72 -2.85 5.00
CA VAL A 106 12.83 -1.90 5.12
C VAL A 106 12.81 -1.13 6.42
N ALA A 107 11.64 -0.99 7.06
CA ALA A 107 11.54 -0.40 8.39
C ALA A 107 10.33 -0.95 9.16
N SER A 108 10.50 -1.16 10.47
CA SER A 108 9.42 -1.44 11.41
C SER A 108 9.04 -0.16 12.15
N LEU A 109 7.75 0.17 12.14
CA LEU A 109 7.19 1.33 12.84
C LEU A 109 6.66 0.98 14.25
N GLY A 110 7.07 -0.19 14.75
CA GLY A 110 6.77 -0.68 16.09
C GLY A 110 5.72 -1.79 16.12
N ILE A 111 5.58 -2.41 17.27
CA ILE A 111 4.72 -3.59 17.51
C ILE A 111 3.30 -3.26 18.00
N GLY A 112 3.05 -1.99 18.36
CA GLY A 112 1.73 -1.55 18.84
C GLY A 112 0.73 -1.29 17.74
N GLY A 113 -0.38 -0.67 18.12
CA GLY A 113 -1.43 -0.28 17.19
C GLY A 113 -0.91 0.52 16.00
N PHE A 114 -1.44 0.24 14.82
CA PHE A 114 -1.13 0.94 13.59
C PHE A 114 -2.37 0.89 12.69
N GLY A 115 -3.11 1.98 12.66
CA GLY A 115 -4.35 2.10 11.92
C GLY A 115 -4.16 2.73 10.54
N TYR A 116 -5.07 3.64 10.20
CA TYR A 116 -4.98 4.40 8.97
C TYR A 116 -3.69 5.17 8.90
N SER A 117 -3.06 5.15 7.73
CA SER A 117 -1.78 5.81 7.53
C SER A 117 -1.73 6.57 6.21
N ASP A 118 -0.96 7.64 6.22
CA ASP A 118 -0.52 8.35 5.03
C ASP A 118 0.98 8.57 5.10
N ALA A 119 1.63 8.73 3.97
CA ALA A 119 3.06 8.90 3.93
C ALA A 119 3.50 9.66 2.68
N LEU A 120 4.65 10.31 2.80
CA LEU A 120 5.29 11.00 1.68
C LEU A 120 6.82 10.86 1.77
N ARG A 121 7.49 10.96 0.63
CA ARG A 121 8.94 11.15 0.58
C ARG A 121 9.26 12.64 0.74
N SER A 122 10.19 12.94 1.62
CA SER A 122 10.74 14.30 1.83
C SER A 122 12.26 14.21 1.70
N GLY A 123 12.78 14.51 0.51
CA GLY A 123 14.18 14.30 0.19
C GLY A 123 14.57 12.83 0.31
N ASP A 124 15.48 12.53 1.23
CA ASP A 124 16.02 11.19 1.47
C ASP A 124 15.29 10.44 2.59
N GLU A 125 14.19 10.96 3.09
CA GLU A 125 13.43 10.39 4.19
C GLU A 125 12.01 10.04 3.73
N ALA A 126 11.37 9.10 4.42
CA ALA A 126 9.94 8.91 4.37
C ALA A 126 9.31 9.39 5.69
N VAL A 127 8.35 10.29 5.58
CA VAL A 127 7.54 10.75 6.70
C VAL A 127 6.23 9.98 6.67
N VAL A 128 5.91 9.29 7.75
CA VAL A 128 4.70 8.46 7.90
C VAL A 128 3.89 9.03 9.04
N VAL A 129 2.61 9.29 8.79
CA VAL A 129 1.63 9.61 9.83
C VAL A 129 0.64 8.45 9.93
N PHE A 130 0.26 8.07 11.14
CA PHE A 130 -0.63 6.93 11.37
C PHE A 130 -1.44 7.07 12.65
N GLU A 131 -2.57 6.37 12.69
CA GLU A 131 -3.41 6.28 13.87
C GLU A 131 -2.87 5.20 14.82
N ARG A 132 -2.75 5.56 16.10
CA ARG A 132 -2.37 4.67 17.18
C ARG A 132 -2.95 5.16 18.51
N ASP A 133 -3.53 4.25 19.30
CA ASP A 133 -3.97 4.52 20.68
C ASP A 133 -4.83 5.79 20.81
N CYS A 134 -5.82 5.95 19.93
CA CYS A 134 -6.71 7.12 19.83
C CYS A 134 -5.99 8.45 19.52
N GLY A 135 -4.79 8.41 18.98
CA GLY A 135 -4.01 9.58 18.55
C GLY A 135 -3.43 9.42 17.16
N VAL A 136 -2.88 10.52 16.63
CA VAL A 136 -2.11 10.54 15.40
C VAL A 136 -0.63 10.62 15.75
N TRP A 137 0.14 9.74 15.18
CA TRP A 137 1.59 9.61 15.41
C TRP A 137 2.35 9.88 14.12
N GLU A 138 3.58 10.32 14.27
CA GLU A 138 4.52 10.50 13.17
C GLU A 138 5.74 9.62 13.37
N ALA A 139 6.24 9.07 12.28
CA ALA A 139 7.53 8.40 12.22
C ALA A 139 8.31 8.92 11.01
N VAL A 140 9.62 9.14 11.20
CA VAL A 140 10.54 9.48 10.13
C VAL A 140 11.45 8.28 9.90
N VAL A 141 11.42 7.75 8.68
CA VAL A 141 12.26 6.63 8.25
C VAL A 141 13.43 7.21 7.46
N PRO A 142 14.66 7.12 7.99
CA PRO A 142 15.82 7.73 7.37
C PRO A 142 16.28 6.98 6.12
N ARG A 143 17.03 7.65 5.26
CA ARG A 143 17.52 7.13 3.98
C ARG A 143 18.26 5.79 4.10
N CYS A 144 19.05 5.61 5.15
CA CYS A 144 19.83 4.39 5.33
C CYS A 144 18.96 3.12 5.44
N GLU A 145 17.69 3.27 5.86
CA GLU A 145 16.73 2.19 5.90
C GLU A 145 15.92 2.07 4.58
N LEU A 146 15.94 3.13 3.75
CA LEU A 146 15.20 3.19 2.49
C LEU A 146 16.05 2.80 1.26
N LEU A 147 17.36 2.64 1.41
CA LEU A 147 18.24 2.21 0.33
C LEU A 147 18.27 0.67 0.22
N PRO A 148 18.42 0.14 -1.02
CA PRO A 148 18.61 -1.28 -1.23
C PRO A 148 19.96 -1.75 -0.70
#